data_356e40fe29360ab279f1a9677db33fb1
#
_entry.id   356e40fe29360ab279f1a9677db33fb1
#
_cell.length_a   1.000
_cell.length_b   1.000
_cell.length_c   1.000
_cell.angle_alpha   90.00
_cell.angle_beta   90.00
_cell.angle_gamma   90.00
#
_symmetry.space_group_name_H-M   'P 1'
#
loop_
_entity.id
_entity.type
_entity.pdbx_description
1 polymer ?
#
loop_
_entity_poly.entity_id
_entity_poly.type
_entity_poly.pdbx_seq_one_letter_code
_entity_poly.pdbx_strand_id
1 'polypeptide(L)'
;MTPHQRGDRREASRGVGRRAMDALYGIIRWAGGHVRGFHAAVGLYLTIGFGLALLGLGLFAALARLVGGGALHAADTRVLLWLHQHTSPVGDALALAGAALGSGTALWIALLGGSLYLARSRHFYSLALLWVALLGGRMLDRVLKLTFERPRPRLFGSEIELLGWQVEYPQSYSFPSGHALTSMVIYGTLAYLVARTEPTRRMRRWTLAGAALLILGIGLSRLYLAVHYPSDVLAGYLAGFAWATFSAYGIEAVRYFRGRRPAVALAEADLGAGMSPVREALREEPT
;
A
#
# COMPACT_ATOMS: atom_id res chain seq x y z
N MET A 1 -19.56 -33.68 21.29
CA MET A 1 -19.50 -33.32 19.86
C MET A 1 -18.79 -34.45 19.15
N THR A 2 -19.50 -35.26 18.40
CA THR A 2 -18.98 -36.49 17.79
C THR A 2 -18.05 -36.17 16.59
N PRO A 3 -17.08 -37.04 16.27
CA PRO A 3 -16.11 -36.81 15.16
C PRO A 3 -16.77 -36.56 13.79
N HIS A 4 -17.99 -37.06 13.59
CA HIS A 4 -18.80 -36.89 12.36
C HIS A 4 -19.21 -35.43 12.11
N GLN A 5 -19.49 -34.65 13.15
CA GLN A 5 -19.91 -33.23 13.01
C GLN A 5 -18.74 -32.28 12.68
N ARG A 6 -17.47 -32.69 12.90
CA ARG A 6 -16.29 -31.91 12.52
C ARG A 6 -15.90 -32.10 11.06
N GLY A 7 -16.20 -33.27 10.47
CA GLY A 7 -16.00 -33.55 9.04
C GLY A 7 -16.87 -32.68 8.15
N ASP A 8 -18.16 -32.64 8.47
CA ASP A 8 -19.21 -31.95 7.68
C ASP A 8 -18.97 -30.41 7.61
N ARG A 9 -18.48 -29.79 8.72
CA ARG A 9 -18.14 -28.36 8.73
C ARG A 9 -16.89 -28.01 7.92
N ARG A 10 -15.93 -28.91 7.84
CA ARG A 10 -14.70 -28.72 7.03
C ARG A 10 -14.97 -28.91 5.54
N GLU A 11 -15.87 -29.79 5.16
CA GLU A 11 -16.30 -29.94 3.77
C GLU A 11 -17.19 -28.78 3.31
N ALA A 12 -18.09 -28.30 4.16
CA ALA A 12 -18.93 -27.14 3.88
C ALA A 12 -18.08 -25.85 3.70
N SER A 13 -17.06 -25.64 4.54
CA SER A 13 -16.17 -24.46 4.42
C SER A 13 -15.27 -24.52 3.19
N ARG A 14 -14.81 -25.72 2.79
CA ARG A 14 -14.06 -25.93 1.52
C ARG A 14 -14.95 -25.70 0.29
N GLY A 15 -16.25 -26.04 0.38
CA GLY A 15 -17.23 -25.81 -0.68
C GLY A 15 -17.55 -24.33 -0.89
N VAL A 16 -17.62 -23.54 0.17
CA VAL A 16 -17.87 -22.08 0.09
C VAL A 16 -16.68 -21.35 -0.52
N GLY A 17 -15.44 -21.69 -0.09
CA GLY A 17 -14.24 -21.09 -0.66
C GLY A 17 -14.05 -21.43 -2.15
N ARG A 18 -14.37 -22.67 -2.56
CA ARG A 18 -14.34 -23.07 -3.98
C ARG A 18 -15.38 -22.32 -4.81
N ARG A 19 -16.62 -22.24 -4.32
CA ARG A 19 -17.68 -21.48 -5.02
C ARG A 19 -17.37 -20.00 -5.15
N ALA A 20 -16.77 -19.39 -4.13
CA ALA A 20 -16.32 -17.99 -4.18
C ALA A 20 -15.19 -17.79 -5.20
N MET A 21 -14.22 -18.73 -5.27
CA MET A 21 -13.17 -18.71 -6.28
C MET A 21 -13.71 -18.94 -7.69
N ASP A 22 -14.63 -19.88 -7.88
CA ASP A 22 -15.24 -20.17 -9.17
C ASP A 22 -16.13 -19.00 -9.63
N ALA A 23 -16.82 -18.32 -8.73
CA ALA A 23 -17.58 -17.11 -9.01
C ALA A 23 -16.62 -15.96 -9.41
N LEU A 24 -15.51 -15.78 -8.69
CA LEU A 24 -14.48 -14.80 -9.02
C LEU A 24 -13.84 -15.08 -10.39
N TYR A 25 -13.49 -16.34 -10.67
CA TYR A 25 -13.01 -16.76 -11.98
C TYR A 25 -14.08 -16.62 -13.07
N GLY A 26 -15.36 -16.82 -12.74
CA GLY A 26 -16.50 -16.58 -13.63
C GLY A 26 -16.65 -15.11 -14.00
N ILE A 27 -16.56 -14.22 -13.01
CA ILE A 27 -16.59 -12.77 -13.20
C ILE A 27 -15.37 -12.30 -14.02
N ILE A 28 -14.19 -12.80 -13.71
CA ILE A 28 -12.96 -12.47 -14.47
C ILE A 28 -13.07 -12.94 -15.92
N ARG A 29 -13.60 -14.14 -16.20
CA ARG A 29 -13.84 -14.64 -17.56
C ARG A 29 -14.95 -13.89 -18.28
N TRP A 30 -16.04 -13.57 -17.59
CA TRP A 30 -17.14 -12.78 -18.16
C TRP A 30 -16.65 -11.37 -18.52
N ALA A 31 -15.94 -10.70 -17.61
CA ALA A 31 -15.30 -9.42 -17.87
C ALA A 31 -14.27 -9.51 -19.00
N GLY A 32 -13.43 -10.56 -19.02
CA GLY A 32 -12.44 -10.81 -20.09
C GLY A 32 -13.05 -11.13 -21.45
N GLY A 33 -14.22 -11.77 -21.50
CA GLY A 33 -14.94 -12.09 -22.74
C GLY A 33 -15.65 -10.89 -23.38
N HIS A 34 -16.06 -9.91 -22.58
CA HIS A 34 -16.71 -8.67 -23.06
C HIS A 34 -15.71 -7.57 -23.43
N VAL A 35 -14.46 -7.78 -23.13
CA VAL A 35 -13.43 -6.78 -23.22
C VAL A 35 -12.45 -7.14 -24.32
N ARG A 36 -12.78 -6.75 -25.53
CA ARG A 36 -11.92 -6.93 -26.72
C ARG A 36 -10.71 -6.01 -26.65
N GLY A 37 -9.52 -6.58 -26.42
CA GLY A 37 -8.24 -5.92 -26.61
C GLY A 37 -7.50 -5.49 -25.36
N PHE A 38 -6.23 -5.10 -25.53
CA PHE A 38 -5.28 -4.62 -24.52
C PHE A 38 -5.84 -3.51 -23.59
N HIS A 39 -6.74 -2.69 -24.09
CA HIS A 39 -7.38 -1.58 -23.38
C HIS A 39 -8.20 -2.02 -22.17
N ALA A 40 -8.72 -3.18 -22.26
CA ALA A 40 -9.55 -3.75 -21.23
C ALA A 40 -8.73 -4.42 -20.11
N ALA A 41 -7.61 -5.04 -20.47
CA ALA A 41 -6.69 -5.56 -19.45
C ALA A 41 -6.13 -4.42 -18.59
N VAL A 42 -5.82 -3.26 -19.18
CA VAL A 42 -5.39 -2.06 -18.42
C VAL A 42 -6.53 -1.46 -17.62
N GLY A 43 -7.74 -1.38 -18.19
CA GLY A 43 -8.93 -0.93 -17.46
C GLY A 43 -9.21 -1.82 -16.25
N LEU A 44 -9.17 -3.15 -16.41
CA LEU A 44 -9.34 -4.11 -15.33
C LEU A 44 -8.23 -3.96 -14.26
N TYR A 45 -6.98 -3.79 -14.68
CA TYR A 45 -5.86 -3.56 -13.79
C TYR A 45 -6.06 -2.30 -12.93
N LEU A 46 -6.44 -1.17 -13.53
CA LEU A 46 -6.72 0.07 -12.83
C LEU A 46 -7.93 -0.07 -11.88
N THR A 47 -8.99 -0.74 -12.33
CA THR A 47 -10.19 -0.99 -11.51
C THR A 47 -9.85 -1.81 -10.26
N ILE A 48 -9.04 -2.87 -10.41
CA ILE A 48 -8.58 -3.68 -9.27
C ILE A 48 -7.76 -2.80 -8.30
N GLY A 49 -6.85 -1.99 -8.81
CA GLY A 49 -6.00 -1.14 -8.00
C GLY A 49 -6.79 -0.10 -7.20
N PHE A 50 -7.72 0.59 -7.84
CA PHE A 50 -8.63 1.50 -7.15
C PHE A 50 -9.54 0.78 -6.16
N GLY A 51 -10.05 -0.40 -6.52
CA GLY A 51 -10.84 -1.24 -5.62
C GLY A 51 -10.06 -1.63 -4.35
N LEU A 52 -8.80 -2.02 -4.48
CA LEU A 52 -7.93 -2.33 -3.34
C LEU A 52 -7.63 -1.08 -2.48
N ALA A 53 -7.42 0.08 -3.10
CA ALA A 53 -7.23 1.33 -2.37
C ALA A 53 -8.49 1.72 -1.58
N LEU A 54 -9.67 1.61 -2.20
CA LEU A 54 -10.95 1.86 -1.55
C LEU A 54 -11.24 0.86 -0.42
N LEU A 55 -10.91 -0.41 -0.60
CA LEU A 55 -11.00 -1.42 0.45
C LEU A 55 -10.11 -1.06 1.63
N GLY A 56 -8.84 -0.71 1.39
CA GLY A 56 -7.92 -0.27 2.44
C GLY A 56 -8.44 0.96 3.18
N LEU A 57 -8.98 1.94 2.47
CA LEU A 57 -9.60 3.13 3.05
C LEU A 57 -10.86 2.78 3.86
N GLY A 58 -11.71 1.89 3.37
CA GLY A 58 -12.90 1.43 4.08
C GLY A 58 -12.57 0.69 5.37
N LEU A 59 -11.56 -0.19 5.34
CA LEU A 59 -11.06 -0.89 6.53
C LEU A 59 -10.42 0.09 7.52
N PHE A 60 -9.64 1.07 7.05
CA PHE A 60 -9.12 2.15 7.88
C PHE A 60 -10.25 2.93 8.57
N ALA A 61 -11.29 3.34 7.81
CA ALA A 61 -12.41 4.09 8.34
C ALA A 61 -13.22 3.29 9.39
N ALA A 62 -13.42 1.99 9.17
CA ALA A 62 -14.06 1.09 10.12
C ALA A 62 -13.23 1.00 11.42
N LEU A 63 -11.91 0.80 11.30
CA LEU A 63 -11.01 0.74 12.45
C LEU A 63 -10.97 2.07 13.20
N ALA A 64 -10.92 3.20 12.49
CA ALA A 64 -10.91 4.54 13.08
C ALA A 64 -12.18 4.82 13.88
N ARG A 65 -13.36 4.34 13.44
CA ARG A 65 -14.61 4.43 14.21
C ARG A 65 -14.54 3.63 15.51
N LEU A 66 -14.01 2.40 15.47
CA LEU A 66 -13.85 1.56 16.67
C LEU A 66 -12.88 2.19 17.67
N VAL A 67 -11.79 2.81 17.18
CA VAL A 67 -10.82 3.52 18.01
C VAL A 67 -11.45 4.78 18.63
N GLY A 68 -12.13 5.60 17.83
CA GLY A 68 -12.80 6.81 18.29
C GLY A 68 -13.93 6.53 19.31
N GLY A 69 -14.62 5.40 19.16
CA GLY A 69 -15.63 4.93 20.13
C GLY A 69 -15.06 4.24 21.37
N GLY A 70 -13.72 4.13 21.51
CA GLY A 70 -13.07 3.50 22.67
C GLY A 70 -13.17 1.97 22.71
N ALA A 71 -13.84 1.33 21.75
CA ALA A 71 -14.10 -0.11 21.74
C ALA A 71 -12.84 -0.98 21.77
N LEU A 72 -11.73 -0.49 21.26
CA LEU A 72 -10.47 -1.23 21.19
C LEU A 72 -9.51 -0.94 22.34
N HIS A 73 -9.79 0.05 23.19
CA HIS A 73 -8.84 0.51 24.20
C HIS A 73 -8.40 -0.60 25.16
N ALA A 74 -9.34 -1.41 25.65
CA ALA A 74 -9.02 -2.52 26.56
C ALA A 74 -8.19 -3.62 25.89
N ALA A 75 -8.47 -3.93 24.62
CA ALA A 75 -7.71 -4.91 23.84
C ALA A 75 -6.30 -4.37 23.53
N ASP A 76 -6.19 -3.14 23.08
CA ASP A 76 -4.93 -2.45 22.82
C ASP A 76 -4.01 -2.45 24.06
N THR A 77 -4.56 -2.05 25.22
CA THR A 77 -3.82 -1.99 26.48
C THR A 77 -3.37 -3.39 26.92
N ARG A 78 -4.23 -4.40 26.80
CA ARG A 78 -3.89 -5.79 27.16
C ARG A 78 -2.71 -6.32 26.36
N VAL A 79 -2.66 -6.05 25.07
CA VAL A 79 -1.53 -6.47 24.20
C VAL A 79 -0.24 -5.77 24.64
N LEU A 80 -0.27 -4.48 24.95
CA LEU A 80 0.93 -3.76 25.41
C LEU A 80 1.44 -4.27 26.75
N LEU A 81 0.54 -4.54 27.71
CA LEU A 81 0.90 -5.12 29.00
C LEU A 81 1.51 -6.51 28.83
N TRP A 82 0.94 -7.33 27.97
CA TRP A 82 1.49 -8.66 27.67
C TRP A 82 2.89 -8.57 27.04
N LEU A 83 3.11 -7.67 26.06
CA LEU A 83 4.43 -7.47 25.46
C LEU A 83 5.45 -6.99 26.50
N HIS A 84 5.07 -6.09 27.39
CA HIS A 84 5.97 -5.59 28.44
C HIS A 84 6.40 -6.69 29.42
N GLN A 85 5.53 -7.65 29.73
CA GLN A 85 5.86 -8.80 30.57
C GLN A 85 6.82 -9.79 29.87
N HIS A 86 7.00 -9.71 28.55
CA HIS A 86 7.81 -10.60 27.75
C HIS A 86 9.00 -9.88 27.09
N THR A 87 9.53 -8.84 27.74
CA THR A 87 10.73 -8.16 27.27
C THR A 87 11.98 -9.03 27.43
N SER A 88 12.95 -8.84 26.55
CA SER A 88 14.22 -9.56 26.57
C SER A 88 15.30 -8.75 25.85
N PRO A 89 16.60 -8.94 26.17
CA PRO A 89 17.68 -8.21 25.47
C PRO A 89 17.67 -8.37 23.94
N VAL A 90 17.26 -9.52 23.44
CA VAL A 90 17.09 -9.76 21.99
C VAL A 90 15.90 -8.98 21.46
N GLY A 91 14.78 -8.97 22.18
CA GLY A 91 13.60 -8.17 21.85
C GLY A 91 13.91 -6.68 21.81
N ASP A 92 14.67 -6.19 22.79
CA ASP A 92 15.13 -4.79 22.87
C ASP A 92 15.96 -4.41 21.65
N ALA A 93 16.95 -5.23 21.30
CA ALA A 93 17.79 -5.02 20.12
C ALA A 93 16.98 -5.00 18.81
N LEU A 94 16.04 -5.95 18.66
CA LEU A 94 15.16 -6.00 17.49
C LEU A 94 14.20 -4.80 17.43
N ALA A 95 13.68 -4.34 18.58
CA ALA A 95 12.81 -3.18 18.66
C ALA A 95 13.56 -1.89 18.29
N LEU A 96 14.80 -1.72 18.79
CA LEU A 96 15.65 -0.60 18.43
C LEU A 96 16.02 -0.62 16.94
N ALA A 97 16.40 -1.78 16.39
CA ALA A 97 16.67 -1.92 14.97
C ALA A 97 15.44 -1.61 14.10
N GLY A 98 14.27 -2.12 14.47
CA GLY A 98 13.00 -1.82 13.79
C GLY A 98 12.65 -0.34 13.86
N ALA A 99 12.83 0.30 15.01
CA ALA A 99 12.64 1.73 15.19
C ALA A 99 13.60 2.56 14.31
N ALA A 100 14.87 2.16 14.26
CA ALA A 100 15.88 2.82 13.42
C ALA A 100 15.55 2.70 11.93
N LEU A 101 15.14 1.49 11.46
CA LEU A 101 14.75 1.27 10.06
C LEU A 101 13.46 2.00 9.67
N GLY A 102 12.56 2.24 10.62
CA GLY A 102 11.35 3.06 10.42
C GLY A 102 11.55 4.55 10.68
N SER A 103 12.75 4.97 11.07
CA SER A 103 13.05 6.37 11.36
C SER A 103 13.04 7.24 10.09
N GLY A 104 12.85 8.55 10.28
CA GLY A 104 12.91 9.50 9.17
C GLY A 104 14.23 9.40 8.40
N THR A 105 15.36 9.25 9.10
CA THR A 105 16.70 9.12 8.48
C THR A 105 16.80 7.90 7.57
N ALA A 106 16.40 6.71 8.06
CA ALA A 106 16.44 5.49 7.24
C ALA A 106 15.53 5.58 6.02
N LEU A 107 14.33 6.14 6.19
CA LEU A 107 13.39 6.37 5.09
C LEU A 107 13.93 7.36 4.06
N TRP A 108 14.62 8.42 4.49
CA TRP A 108 15.28 9.35 3.57
C TRP A 108 16.44 8.69 2.80
N ILE A 109 17.24 7.85 3.47
CA ILE A 109 18.31 7.08 2.81
C ILE A 109 17.73 6.15 1.75
N ALA A 110 16.66 5.40 2.09
CA ALA A 110 15.98 4.51 1.15
C ALA A 110 15.37 5.27 -0.04
N LEU A 111 14.75 6.43 0.23
CA LEU A 111 14.19 7.29 -0.80
C LEU A 111 15.26 7.83 -1.74
N LEU A 112 16.32 8.42 -1.19
CA LEU A 112 17.37 9.03 -1.99
C LEU A 112 18.16 7.98 -2.80
N GLY A 113 18.47 6.82 -2.20
CA GLY A 113 19.09 5.69 -2.90
C GLY A 113 18.21 5.18 -4.04
N GLY A 114 16.92 4.96 -3.78
CA GLY A 114 15.95 4.57 -4.81
C GLY A 114 15.79 5.63 -5.89
N SER A 115 15.75 6.91 -5.51
CA SER A 115 15.66 8.03 -6.47
C SER A 115 16.88 8.12 -7.37
N LEU A 116 18.07 7.98 -6.82
CA LEU A 116 19.32 8.00 -7.58
C LEU A 116 19.37 6.84 -8.59
N TYR A 117 19.00 5.63 -8.15
CA TYR A 117 18.91 4.46 -9.03
C TYR A 117 17.92 4.68 -10.17
N LEU A 118 16.69 5.14 -9.86
CA LEU A 118 15.63 5.36 -10.86
C LEU A 118 15.98 6.49 -11.82
N ALA A 119 16.62 7.56 -11.36
CA ALA A 119 17.07 8.68 -12.21
C ALA A 119 18.17 8.23 -13.18
N ARG A 120 19.17 7.46 -12.70
CA ARG A 120 20.23 6.90 -13.54
C ARG A 120 19.72 5.92 -14.58
N SER A 121 18.72 5.12 -14.20
CA SER A 121 18.06 4.17 -15.09
C SER A 121 16.99 4.82 -15.99
N ARG A 122 16.84 6.16 -15.94
CA ARG A 122 15.84 6.94 -16.70
C ARG A 122 14.39 6.51 -16.49
N HIS A 123 14.05 5.95 -15.33
CA HIS A 123 12.69 5.52 -14.97
C HIS A 123 11.90 6.65 -14.30
N PHE A 124 11.68 7.76 -15.01
CA PHE A 124 11.10 8.99 -14.44
C PHE A 124 9.68 8.84 -13.88
N TYR A 125 8.84 7.98 -14.47
CA TYR A 125 7.51 7.69 -13.90
C TYR A 125 7.60 6.95 -12.56
N SER A 126 8.54 6.02 -12.41
CA SER A 126 8.79 5.33 -11.14
C SER A 126 9.38 6.28 -10.10
N LEU A 127 10.25 7.18 -10.53
CA LEU A 127 10.78 8.26 -9.68
C LEU A 127 9.64 9.19 -9.20
N ALA A 128 8.78 9.63 -10.11
CA ALA A 128 7.61 10.45 -9.75
C ALA A 128 6.68 9.71 -8.80
N LEU A 129 6.41 8.41 -9.03
CA LEU A 129 5.63 7.58 -8.10
C LEU A 129 6.22 7.58 -6.70
N LEU A 130 7.53 7.36 -6.58
CA LEU A 130 8.20 7.28 -5.28
C LEU A 130 8.05 8.60 -4.49
N TRP A 131 8.19 9.75 -5.16
CA TRP A 131 8.03 11.06 -4.53
C TRP A 131 6.57 11.40 -4.20
N VAL A 132 5.64 11.12 -5.10
CA VAL A 132 4.20 11.31 -4.85
C VAL A 132 3.75 10.45 -3.67
N ALA A 133 4.19 9.20 -3.63
CA ALA A 133 3.88 8.29 -2.53
C ALA A 133 4.40 8.85 -1.20
N LEU A 134 5.68 9.27 -1.13
CA LEU A 134 6.25 9.83 0.10
C LEU A 134 5.55 11.11 0.54
N LEU A 135 5.51 12.12 -0.33
CA LEU A 135 5.00 13.45 0.05
C LEU A 135 3.54 13.38 0.46
N GLY A 136 2.72 12.67 -0.31
CA GLY A 136 1.32 12.49 0.03
C GLY A 136 1.13 11.59 1.27
N GLY A 137 1.95 10.55 1.46
CA GLY A 137 1.94 9.73 2.66
C GLY A 137 2.29 10.52 3.92
N ARG A 138 3.28 11.42 3.85
CA ARG A 138 3.63 12.33 4.96
C ARG A 138 2.53 13.35 5.26
N MET A 139 1.93 13.91 4.21
CA MET A 139 0.79 14.81 4.35
C MET A 139 -0.41 14.07 4.98
N LEU A 140 -0.71 12.86 4.51
CA LEU A 140 -1.78 12.03 5.05
C LEU A 140 -1.56 11.70 6.53
N ASP A 141 -0.33 11.28 6.93
CA ASP A 141 0.02 11.04 8.34
C ASP A 141 -0.28 12.28 9.21
N ARG A 142 0.14 13.45 8.74
CA ARG A 142 -0.06 14.70 9.48
C ARG A 142 -1.55 15.07 9.60
N VAL A 143 -2.30 14.99 8.51
CA VAL A 143 -3.74 15.28 8.50
C VAL A 143 -4.48 14.33 9.44
N LEU A 144 -4.23 13.02 9.33
CA LEU A 144 -4.88 12.03 10.17
C LEU A 144 -4.56 12.24 11.66
N LYS A 145 -3.32 12.53 12.02
CA LYS A 145 -2.94 12.81 13.41
C LYS A 145 -3.68 14.01 14.00
N LEU A 146 -3.79 15.08 13.21
CA LEU A 146 -4.52 16.29 13.62
C LEU A 146 -6.04 16.08 13.65
N THR A 147 -6.56 15.10 12.91
CA THR A 147 -8.00 14.79 12.91
C THR A 147 -8.40 13.94 14.11
N PHE A 148 -7.57 12.96 14.49
CA PHE A 148 -7.94 12.00 15.54
C PHE A 148 -7.40 12.35 16.91
N GLU A 149 -6.33 13.10 17.02
CA GLU A 149 -5.71 13.62 18.26
C GLU A 149 -5.57 12.59 19.39
N ARG A 150 -5.44 11.30 19.06
CA ARG A 150 -5.36 10.23 20.05
C ARG A 150 -4.10 10.37 20.91
N PRO A 151 -4.20 10.35 22.24
CA PRO A 151 -3.03 10.34 23.11
C PRO A 151 -2.26 9.02 22.98
N ARG A 152 -0.95 9.07 23.22
CA ARG A 152 -0.09 7.87 23.23
C ARG A 152 -0.28 7.06 24.52
N PRO A 153 0.01 5.74 24.46
CA PRO A 153 0.01 4.92 25.66
C PRO A 153 1.13 5.37 26.60
N ARG A 154 0.78 5.86 27.80
CA ARG A 154 1.74 6.23 28.86
C ARG A 154 1.70 5.19 29.98
N LEU A 155 1.85 3.91 29.61
CA LEU A 155 1.70 2.81 30.56
C LEU A 155 2.95 2.58 31.42
N PHE A 156 4.14 2.97 30.92
CA PHE A 156 5.44 2.60 31.52
C PHE A 156 6.36 3.82 31.77
N GLY A 157 5.77 5.01 31.98
CA GLY A 157 6.51 6.24 32.20
C GLY A 157 6.74 7.09 30.95
N SER A 158 7.52 8.15 31.10
CA SER A 158 7.84 9.12 30.04
C SER A 158 9.16 8.85 29.34
N GLU A 159 9.98 7.97 29.89
CA GLU A 159 11.32 7.64 29.40
C GLU A 159 11.41 6.13 29.16
N ILE A 160 11.95 5.76 28.04
CA ILE A 160 12.18 4.37 27.66
C ILE A 160 13.69 4.17 27.60
N GLU A 161 14.24 3.48 28.60
CA GLU A 161 15.64 3.07 28.58
C GLU A 161 15.73 1.62 28.12
N LEU A 162 16.45 1.39 27.01
CA LEU A 162 16.68 0.05 26.44
C LEU A 162 18.16 -0.11 26.10
N LEU A 163 18.81 -1.10 26.67
CA LEU A 163 20.22 -1.41 26.44
C LEU A 163 21.14 -0.20 26.66
N GLY A 164 20.84 0.66 27.65
CA GLY A 164 21.59 1.89 27.91
C GLY A 164 21.30 3.06 26.97
N TRP A 165 20.31 2.91 26.07
CA TRP A 165 19.85 3.98 25.18
C TRP A 165 18.59 4.60 25.71
N GLN A 166 18.60 5.93 25.86
CA GLN A 166 17.37 6.68 26.13
C GLN A 166 16.61 6.90 24.82
N VAL A 167 15.43 6.29 24.71
CA VAL A 167 14.53 6.48 23.58
C VAL A 167 13.58 7.61 23.90
N GLU A 168 13.72 8.74 23.18
CA GLU A 168 12.86 9.89 23.34
C GLU A 168 11.39 9.52 23.09
N TYR A 169 10.51 9.86 24.03
CA TYR A 169 9.07 9.62 23.90
C TYR A 169 8.46 10.64 22.94
N PRO A 170 7.86 10.21 21.81
CA PRO A 170 7.41 11.14 20.78
C PRO A 170 6.28 12.05 21.27
N GLN A 171 6.38 13.35 21.03
CA GLN A 171 5.39 14.36 21.44
C GLN A 171 4.16 14.44 20.51
N SER A 172 4.18 13.79 19.35
CA SER A 172 3.05 13.80 18.41
C SER A 172 1.94 12.83 18.80
N TYR A 173 0.73 13.04 18.27
CA TYR A 173 -0.42 12.13 18.45
C TYR A 173 -0.12 10.68 18.05
N SER A 174 -0.88 9.74 18.64
CA SER A 174 -0.64 8.30 18.49
C SER A 174 -1.22 7.73 17.21
N PHE A 175 -2.42 8.16 16.81
CA PHE A 175 -3.18 7.56 15.71
C PHE A 175 -3.14 8.41 14.44
N PRO A 176 -2.89 7.78 13.30
CA PRO A 176 -2.30 6.45 13.13
C PRO A 176 -0.80 6.44 13.40
N SER A 177 -0.17 5.24 13.45
CA SER A 177 1.28 5.12 13.59
C SER A 177 2.01 5.59 12.33
N GLY A 178 2.77 6.69 12.45
CA GLY A 178 3.52 7.26 11.33
C GLY A 178 4.65 6.35 10.83
N HIS A 179 5.30 5.57 11.72
CA HIS A 179 6.29 4.56 11.32
C HIS A 179 5.66 3.46 10.47
N ALA A 180 4.50 2.94 10.87
CA ALA A 180 3.77 1.93 10.12
C ALA A 180 3.29 2.46 8.76
N LEU A 181 2.71 3.67 8.73
CA LEU A 181 2.23 4.30 7.51
C LEU A 181 3.37 4.57 6.53
N THR A 182 4.42 5.27 6.97
CA THR A 182 5.51 5.66 6.07
C THR A 182 6.38 4.48 5.64
N SER A 183 6.59 3.47 6.49
CA SER A 183 7.27 2.24 6.08
C SER A 183 6.49 1.49 5.01
N MET A 184 5.17 1.36 5.16
CA MET A 184 4.29 0.76 4.14
C MET A 184 4.38 1.53 2.83
N VAL A 185 4.34 2.86 2.87
CA VAL A 185 4.42 3.70 1.66
C VAL A 185 5.78 3.56 0.99
N ILE A 186 6.89 3.71 1.71
CA ILE A 186 8.23 3.77 1.10
C ILE A 186 8.72 2.37 0.72
N TYR A 187 8.82 1.45 1.69
CA TYR A 187 9.33 0.10 1.42
C TYR A 187 8.36 -0.70 0.55
N GLY A 188 7.04 -0.50 0.73
CA GLY A 188 6.04 -1.12 -0.14
C GLY A 188 6.14 -0.63 -1.59
N THR A 189 6.31 0.68 -1.82
CA THR A 189 6.50 1.23 -3.17
C THR A 189 7.81 0.76 -3.79
N LEU A 190 8.92 0.77 -3.05
CA LEU A 190 10.20 0.26 -3.54
C LEU A 190 10.12 -1.23 -3.89
N ALA A 191 9.52 -2.05 -3.01
CA ALA A 191 9.33 -3.47 -3.27
C ALA A 191 8.44 -3.73 -4.50
N TYR A 192 7.37 -2.94 -4.67
CA TYR A 192 6.53 -2.98 -5.87
C TYR A 192 7.35 -2.67 -7.14
N LEU A 193 8.16 -1.60 -7.13
CA LEU A 193 8.98 -1.21 -8.27
C LEU A 193 10.02 -2.27 -8.62
N VAL A 194 10.71 -2.85 -7.62
CA VAL A 194 11.65 -3.96 -7.82
C VAL A 194 10.93 -5.20 -8.33
N ALA A 195 9.85 -5.62 -7.67
CA ALA A 195 9.09 -6.81 -8.05
C ALA A 195 8.50 -6.73 -9.47
N ARG A 196 8.19 -5.52 -9.94
CA ARG A 196 7.67 -5.27 -11.28
C ARG A 196 8.72 -5.48 -12.36
N THR A 197 9.99 -5.15 -12.11
CA THR A 197 11.10 -5.26 -13.06
C THR A 197 11.80 -6.62 -12.99
N GLU A 198 11.59 -7.37 -11.93
CA GLU A 198 12.22 -8.66 -11.68
C GLU A 198 11.60 -9.77 -12.55
N PRO A 199 12.35 -10.41 -13.46
CA PRO A 199 11.83 -11.43 -14.37
C PRO A 199 11.50 -12.75 -13.65
N THR A 200 12.22 -13.08 -12.57
CA THR A 200 12.07 -14.36 -11.89
C THR A 200 10.99 -14.33 -10.81
N ARG A 201 10.04 -15.27 -10.88
CA ARG A 201 8.97 -15.39 -9.87
C ARG A 201 9.51 -15.60 -8.45
N ARG A 202 10.65 -16.30 -8.31
CA ARG A 202 11.28 -16.58 -7.03
C ARG A 202 11.78 -15.29 -6.37
N MET A 203 12.59 -14.49 -7.08
CA MET A 203 13.13 -13.23 -6.57
C MET A 203 12.02 -12.23 -6.25
N ARG A 204 11.01 -12.10 -7.12
CA ARG A 204 9.84 -11.27 -6.86
C ARG A 204 9.14 -11.63 -5.55
N ARG A 205 8.95 -12.95 -5.28
CA ARG A 205 8.35 -13.40 -4.01
C ARG A 205 9.22 -13.04 -2.82
N TRP A 206 10.54 -13.24 -2.91
CA TRP A 206 11.46 -12.90 -1.82
C TRP A 206 11.54 -11.40 -1.56
N THR A 207 11.54 -10.58 -2.60
CA THR A 207 11.48 -9.11 -2.45
C THR A 207 10.23 -8.66 -1.72
N LEU A 208 9.06 -9.16 -2.13
CA LEU A 208 7.79 -8.81 -1.50
C LEU A 208 7.70 -9.35 -0.06
N ALA A 209 8.13 -10.59 0.17
CA ALA A 209 8.14 -11.18 1.52
C ALA A 209 9.12 -10.46 2.45
N GLY A 210 10.32 -10.13 1.99
CA GLY A 210 11.30 -9.36 2.75
C GLY A 210 10.80 -7.97 3.12
N ALA A 211 10.18 -7.27 2.16
CA ALA A 211 9.56 -5.97 2.43
C ALA A 211 8.39 -6.09 3.43
N ALA A 212 7.54 -7.10 3.30
CA ALA A 212 6.44 -7.35 4.24
C ALA A 212 6.98 -7.61 5.66
N LEU A 213 7.99 -8.46 5.80
CA LEU A 213 8.64 -8.74 7.10
C LEU A 213 9.26 -7.47 7.70
N LEU A 214 9.95 -6.66 6.90
CA LEU A 214 10.52 -5.39 7.33
C LEU A 214 9.44 -4.43 7.83
N ILE A 215 8.38 -4.22 7.05
CA ILE A 215 7.26 -3.35 7.40
C ILE A 215 6.59 -3.83 8.68
N LEU A 216 6.28 -5.12 8.80
CA LEU A 216 5.70 -5.70 10.00
C LEU A 216 6.62 -5.55 11.20
N GLY A 217 7.93 -5.81 11.05
CA GLY A 217 8.93 -5.64 12.10
C GLY A 217 9.02 -4.20 12.60
N ILE A 218 8.97 -3.21 11.69
CA ILE A 218 8.94 -1.79 12.07
C ILE A 218 7.68 -1.48 12.90
N GLY A 219 6.50 -1.97 12.54
CA GLY A 219 5.30 -1.74 13.32
C GLY A 219 5.32 -2.47 14.67
N LEU A 220 5.80 -3.71 14.72
CA LEU A 220 5.95 -4.47 15.96
C LEU A 220 6.92 -3.78 16.92
N SER A 221 7.99 -3.15 16.42
CA SER A 221 8.90 -2.38 17.25
C SER A 221 8.19 -1.23 17.99
N ARG A 222 7.18 -0.62 17.36
CA ARG A 222 6.39 0.47 17.99
C ARG A 222 5.51 -0.04 19.13
N LEU A 223 5.03 -1.28 19.04
CA LEU A 223 4.26 -1.94 20.10
C LEU A 223 5.18 -2.35 21.25
N TYR A 224 6.31 -2.95 20.94
CA TYR A 224 7.30 -3.37 21.92
C TYR A 224 7.82 -2.19 22.75
N LEU A 225 8.09 -1.05 22.09
CA LEU A 225 8.47 0.21 22.75
C LEU A 225 7.29 0.93 23.43
N ALA A 226 6.08 0.36 23.38
CA ALA A 226 4.85 0.92 23.96
C ALA A 226 4.56 2.40 23.57
N VAL A 227 5.03 2.85 22.40
CA VAL A 227 4.81 4.21 21.90
C VAL A 227 3.57 4.35 21.02
N HIS A 228 2.97 3.22 20.63
CA HIS A 228 1.72 3.13 19.86
C HIS A 228 0.87 1.95 20.32
N TYR A 229 -0.44 2.07 20.17
CA TYR A 229 -1.37 0.97 20.34
C TYR A 229 -1.37 0.04 19.12
N PRO A 230 -1.74 -1.26 19.25
CA PRO A 230 -1.92 -2.17 18.12
C PRO A 230 -2.83 -1.62 17.03
N SER A 231 -3.94 -1.01 17.40
CA SER A 231 -4.87 -0.38 16.47
C SER A 231 -4.25 0.80 15.72
N ASP A 232 -3.31 1.57 16.31
CA ASP A 232 -2.59 2.66 15.62
C ASP A 232 -1.69 2.12 14.52
N VAL A 233 -1.00 1.01 14.80
CA VAL A 233 -0.08 0.35 13.85
C VAL A 233 -0.86 -0.24 12.69
N LEU A 234 -1.96 -0.94 12.98
CA LEU A 234 -2.83 -1.51 11.96
C LEU A 234 -3.45 -0.41 11.08
N ALA A 235 -3.92 0.69 11.69
CA ALA A 235 -4.42 1.85 10.96
C ALA A 235 -3.34 2.47 10.06
N GLY A 236 -2.11 2.59 10.56
CA GLY A 236 -0.97 3.05 9.77
C GLY A 236 -0.72 2.19 8.52
N TYR A 237 -0.75 0.86 8.67
CA TYR A 237 -0.62 -0.06 7.53
C TYR A 237 -1.76 0.08 6.53
N LEU A 238 -3.01 0.17 6.99
CA LEU A 238 -4.18 0.30 6.11
C LEU A 238 -4.15 1.62 5.33
N ALA A 239 -3.88 2.74 6.01
CA ALA A 239 -3.76 4.05 5.37
C ALA A 239 -2.57 4.10 4.40
N GLY A 240 -1.41 3.55 4.80
CA GLY A 240 -0.22 3.48 3.97
C GLY A 240 -0.42 2.59 2.73
N PHE A 241 -1.07 1.43 2.89
CA PHE A 241 -1.43 0.55 1.80
C PHE A 241 -2.39 1.21 0.81
N ALA A 242 -3.46 1.82 1.32
CA ALA A 242 -4.44 2.53 0.47
C ALA A 242 -3.75 3.63 -0.34
N TRP A 243 -2.92 4.44 0.31
CA TRP A 243 -2.20 5.53 -0.35
C TRP A 243 -1.17 5.05 -1.36
N ALA A 244 -0.32 4.06 -1.01
CA ALA A 244 0.69 3.50 -1.90
C ALA A 244 0.05 2.86 -3.15
N THR A 245 -1.03 2.11 -2.95
CA THR A 245 -1.81 1.49 -4.02
C THR A 245 -2.44 2.54 -4.93
N PHE A 246 -3.14 3.53 -4.35
CA PHE A 246 -3.71 4.64 -5.11
C PHE A 246 -2.66 5.38 -5.95
N SER A 247 -1.50 5.69 -5.36
CA SER A 247 -0.40 6.37 -6.04
C SER A 247 0.17 5.53 -7.19
N ALA A 248 0.40 4.23 -6.96
CA ALA A 248 0.93 3.31 -7.97
C ALA A 248 0.01 3.21 -9.19
N TYR A 249 -1.27 2.98 -8.97
CA TYR A 249 -2.25 2.87 -10.06
C TYR A 249 -2.55 4.20 -10.72
N GLY A 250 -2.52 5.31 -9.95
CA GLY A 250 -2.66 6.66 -10.50
C GLY A 250 -1.55 7.02 -11.49
N ILE A 251 -0.30 6.75 -11.15
CA ILE A 251 0.85 6.98 -12.06
C ILE A 251 0.78 6.06 -13.29
N GLU A 252 0.38 4.81 -13.14
CA GLU A 252 0.20 3.90 -14.27
C GLU A 252 -0.93 4.37 -15.22
N ALA A 253 -2.01 4.91 -14.66
CA ALA A 253 -3.08 5.52 -15.44
C ALA A 253 -2.56 6.70 -16.27
N VAL A 254 -1.82 7.62 -15.63
CA VAL A 254 -1.21 8.77 -16.32
C VAL A 254 -0.27 8.32 -17.45
N ARG A 255 0.58 7.33 -17.17
CA ARG A 255 1.49 6.75 -18.17
C ARG A 255 0.73 6.17 -19.37
N TYR A 256 -0.31 5.41 -19.09
CA TYR A 256 -1.14 4.78 -20.11
C TYR A 256 -1.84 5.81 -21.01
N PHE A 257 -2.49 6.81 -20.42
CA PHE A 257 -3.20 7.84 -21.20
C PHE A 257 -2.26 8.77 -21.96
N ARG A 258 -1.07 9.07 -21.44
CA ARG A 258 -0.06 9.86 -22.15
C ARG A 258 0.53 9.12 -23.35
N GLY A 259 0.74 7.81 -23.25
CA GLY A 259 1.23 6.99 -24.37
C GLY A 259 0.24 6.88 -25.54
N ARG A 260 -1.04 7.18 -25.31
CA ARG A 260 -2.08 7.13 -26.36
C ARG A 260 -2.20 8.41 -27.19
N ARG A 261 -1.88 9.56 -26.63
CA ARG A 261 -2.05 10.86 -27.32
C ARG A 261 -1.32 10.94 -28.66
N PRO A 262 -0.05 10.48 -28.82
CA PRO A 262 0.61 10.50 -30.11
C PRO A 262 -0.03 9.58 -31.16
N ALA A 263 -0.50 8.40 -30.74
CA ALA A 263 -1.11 7.42 -31.65
C ALA A 263 -2.48 7.90 -32.16
N VAL A 264 -3.28 8.56 -31.33
CA VAL A 264 -4.56 9.14 -31.73
C VAL A 264 -4.34 10.33 -32.67
N ALA A 265 -3.38 11.21 -32.37
CA ALA A 265 -3.04 12.34 -33.21
C ALA A 265 -2.51 11.91 -34.58
N LEU A 266 -1.72 10.83 -34.65
CA LEU A 266 -1.26 10.26 -35.92
C LEU A 266 -2.40 9.63 -36.69
N ALA A 267 -3.31 8.89 -36.03
CA ALA A 267 -4.49 8.32 -36.68
C ALA A 267 -5.46 9.39 -37.22
N GLU A 268 -5.64 10.48 -36.48
CA GLU A 268 -6.44 11.63 -36.94
C GLU A 268 -5.77 12.39 -38.09
N ALA A 269 -4.45 12.48 -38.13
CA ALA A 269 -3.69 13.07 -39.21
C ALA A 269 -3.77 12.20 -40.47
N ASP A 270 -3.66 10.87 -40.36
CA ASP A 270 -3.83 9.91 -41.45
C ASP A 270 -5.25 9.94 -42.01
N LEU A 271 -6.28 10.01 -41.17
CA LEU A 271 -7.66 10.15 -41.61
C LEU A 271 -7.91 11.50 -42.31
N GLY A 272 -7.28 12.56 -41.81
CA GLY A 272 -7.33 13.90 -42.43
C GLY A 272 -6.63 13.95 -43.78
N ALA A 273 -5.49 13.28 -43.92
CA ALA A 273 -4.74 13.17 -45.17
C ALA A 273 -5.45 12.27 -46.22
N GLY A 274 -6.11 11.20 -45.77
CA GLY A 274 -6.87 10.30 -46.65
C GLY A 274 -8.18 10.90 -47.21
N MET A 275 -8.72 11.94 -46.59
CA MET A 275 -9.93 12.64 -47.05
C MET A 275 -9.62 13.78 -48.03
N SER A 276 -8.37 14.20 -48.19
CA SER A 276 -7.96 15.27 -49.12
C SER A 276 -8.24 14.92 -50.56
N PRO A 277 -7.85 13.72 -51.11
CA PRO A 277 -8.09 13.40 -52.49
C PRO A 277 -9.57 13.19 -52.87
N VAL A 278 -10.40 12.74 -51.90
CA VAL A 278 -11.86 12.58 -52.13
C VAL A 278 -12.56 13.89 -52.23
N ARG A 279 -12.14 14.94 -51.48
CA ARG A 279 -12.71 16.31 -51.58
C ARG A 279 -12.28 16.99 -52.87
N GLU A 280 -11.12 16.68 -53.41
CA GLU A 280 -10.64 17.25 -54.69
C GLU A 280 -11.37 16.62 -55.86
N ALA A 281 -11.59 15.29 -55.86
CA ALA A 281 -12.37 14.59 -56.87
C ALA A 281 -13.85 15.02 -56.93
N LEU A 282 -14.45 15.43 -55.84
CA LEU A 282 -15.83 15.96 -55.78
C LEU A 282 -15.96 17.41 -56.28
N ARG A 283 -14.85 18.11 -56.49
CA ARG A 283 -14.85 19.51 -57.02
C ARG A 283 -14.65 19.57 -58.54
N GLU A 284 -14.26 18.47 -59.19
CA GLU A 284 -13.96 18.40 -60.64
C GLU A 284 -15.10 17.82 -61.48
N GLU A 285 -16.33 17.64 -60.97
CA GLU A 285 -17.47 17.33 -61.84
C GLU A 285 -17.95 18.65 -62.53
N PRO A 286 -17.75 18.76 -63.85
CA PRO A 286 -18.25 19.91 -64.62
C PRO A 286 -19.76 19.80 -64.83
N THR A 287 -20.46 20.91 -64.65
CA THR A 287 -21.87 21.13 -65.02
C THR A 287 -22.10 20.98 -66.53
#